data_d29cf19e7b6e397dd8439c5293097c4e
#
_entry.id   d29cf19e7b6e397dd8439c5293097c4e
#
_cell.length_a   1.000
_cell.length_b   1.000
_cell.length_c   1.000
_cell.angle_alpha   90.00
_cell.angle_beta   90.00
_cell.angle_gamma   90.00
#
_symmetry.space_group_name_H-M   'P 1'
#
loop_
_entity.id
_entity.type
_entity.pdbx_description
1 polymer ?
#
loop_
_entity_poly.entity_id
_entity_poly.type
_entity_poly.pdbx_seq_one_letter_code
_entity_poly.pdbx_strand_id
1 'polypeptide(L)'
;MFEKFHRGDIYSADLSPGIGSEQSGSRPVLILQNNVGNCFSPTIIIAAITSVSKKSRKFPTHYHLNDRCGLVKPSVVMLEQIRTIDKSRLKNYIGHLNKDDMENINKTLLCSLGILSLIHLSEPTRH
;
A
#
# COMPACT_ATOMS: atom_id res chain seq x y z
N MET A 1 18.69 -13.01 -12.59
CA MET A 1 17.46 -12.42 -13.14
C MET A 1 17.09 -11.19 -12.33
N PHE A 2 16.73 -10.12 -13.00
CA PHE A 2 16.45 -8.86 -12.34
C PHE A 2 15.02 -8.81 -11.86
N GLU A 3 14.84 -8.32 -10.65
CA GLU A 3 13.51 -8.03 -10.12
C GLU A 3 12.94 -6.82 -10.85
N LYS A 4 11.72 -6.95 -11.35
CA LYS A 4 10.99 -5.85 -11.94
C LYS A 4 10.26 -5.04 -10.85
N PHE A 5 9.72 -5.72 -9.86
CA PHE A 5 8.91 -5.13 -8.79
C PHE A 5 9.66 -5.16 -7.49
N HIS A 6 9.61 -4.05 -6.74
CA HIS A 6 10.29 -3.93 -5.45
C HIS A 6 9.28 -3.53 -4.38
N ARG A 7 9.47 -4.05 -3.18
CA ARG A 7 8.67 -3.64 -2.04
C ARG A 7 8.78 -2.13 -1.85
N GLY A 8 7.64 -1.45 -1.75
CA GLY A 8 7.59 0.02 -1.65
C GLY A 8 7.31 0.71 -2.97
N ASP A 9 7.35 0.00 -4.08
CA ASP A 9 6.97 0.57 -5.38
C ASP A 9 5.47 0.80 -5.46
N ILE A 10 5.09 1.84 -6.19
CA ILE A 10 3.70 2.15 -6.53
C ILE A 10 3.51 1.90 -8.02
N TYR A 11 2.53 1.08 -8.35
CA TYR A 11 2.15 0.78 -9.72
C TYR A 11 0.66 1.03 -9.91
N SER A 12 0.25 1.35 -11.13
CA SER A 12 -1.16 1.24 -11.47
C SER A 12 -1.51 -0.23 -11.66
N ALA A 13 -2.70 -0.62 -11.23
CA ALA A 13 -3.15 -2.01 -11.34
C ALA A 13 -4.65 -2.06 -11.61
N ASP A 14 -5.07 -3.12 -12.29
CA ASP A 14 -6.49 -3.41 -12.47
C ASP A 14 -6.96 -4.32 -11.35
N LEU A 15 -7.79 -3.79 -10.48
CA LEU A 15 -8.34 -4.50 -9.32
C LEU A 15 -9.74 -5.06 -9.55
N SER A 16 -10.25 -4.97 -10.78
CA SER A 16 -11.57 -5.51 -11.12
C SER A 16 -11.56 -7.04 -11.13
N PRO A 17 -12.67 -7.70 -10.77
CA PRO A 17 -13.87 -7.11 -10.17
C PRO A 17 -13.72 -6.93 -8.66
N GLY A 18 -14.39 -5.91 -8.11
CA GLY A 18 -14.54 -5.74 -6.67
C GLY A 18 -15.98 -5.99 -6.26
N ILE A 19 -16.19 -6.30 -5.00
CA ILE A 19 -17.52 -6.56 -4.44
C ILE A 19 -17.73 -5.62 -3.25
N GLY A 20 -18.87 -4.92 -3.24
CA GLY A 20 -19.22 -4.03 -2.14
C GLY A 20 -18.18 -2.91 -1.92
N SER A 21 -17.62 -2.86 -0.73
CA SER A 21 -16.65 -1.82 -0.35
C SER A 21 -15.21 -2.12 -0.78
N GLU A 22 -14.98 -3.23 -1.48
CA GLU A 22 -13.67 -3.55 -2.01
C GLU A 22 -13.27 -2.56 -3.09
N GLN A 23 -11.99 -2.17 -3.10
CA GLN A 23 -11.48 -1.31 -4.16
C GLN A 23 -11.45 -2.08 -5.48
N SER A 24 -11.88 -1.43 -6.54
CA SER A 24 -11.93 -2.03 -7.87
C SER A 24 -11.54 -1.03 -8.94
N GLY A 25 -11.41 -1.50 -10.19
CA GLY A 25 -11.00 -0.68 -11.30
C GLY A 25 -9.51 -0.43 -11.34
N SER A 26 -9.09 0.47 -12.24
CA SER A 26 -7.69 0.84 -12.37
C SER A 26 -7.31 1.83 -11.27
N ARG A 27 -6.34 1.45 -10.44
CA ARG A 27 -5.95 2.23 -9.26
C ARG A 27 -4.47 2.08 -8.98
N PRO A 28 -3.86 3.08 -8.31
CA PRO A 28 -2.53 2.89 -7.77
C PRO A 28 -2.57 1.86 -6.64
N VAL A 29 -1.52 1.06 -6.55
CA VAL A 29 -1.33 0.09 -5.47
C VAL A 29 0.10 0.17 -4.98
N LEU A 30 0.29 -0.13 -3.69
CA LEU A 30 1.61 -0.21 -3.07
C LEU A 30 2.02 -1.67 -2.96
N ILE A 31 3.21 -2.00 -3.43
CA ILE A 31 3.74 -3.35 -3.29
C ILE A 31 4.22 -3.56 -1.86
N LEU A 32 3.60 -4.51 -1.18
CA LEU A 32 3.94 -4.90 0.20
C LEU A 32 4.77 -6.16 0.27
N GLN A 33 4.69 -7.02 -0.74
CA GLN A 33 5.37 -8.29 -0.74
C GLN A 33 6.88 -8.11 -0.69
N ASN A 34 7.56 -9.00 0.05
CA ASN A 34 9.01 -8.96 0.15
C ASN A 34 9.67 -9.23 -1.21
N ASN A 35 10.93 -8.79 -1.34
CA ASN A 35 11.60 -8.83 -2.63
C ASN A 35 11.93 -10.26 -3.11
N VAL A 36 12.06 -11.21 -2.22
CA VAL A 36 12.23 -12.62 -2.60
C VAL A 36 10.96 -13.12 -3.28
N GLY A 37 9.79 -12.87 -2.68
CA GLY A 37 8.52 -13.20 -3.31
C GLY A 37 8.31 -12.44 -4.62
N ASN A 38 8.70 -11.17 -4.67
CA ASN A 38 8.59 -10.37 -5.89
C ASN A 38 9.40 -10.95 -7.04
N CYS A 39 10.50 -11.59 -6.74
CA CYS A 39 11.35 -12.24 -7.75
C CYS A 39 10.76 -13.55 -8.25
N PHE A 40 10.25 -14.39 -7.36
CA PHE A 40 9.93 -15.78 -7.68
C PHE A 40 8.43 -16.10 -7.76
N SER A 41 7.58 -15.38 -7.07
CA SER A 41 6.15 -15.68 -7.07
C SER A 41 5.44 -15.13 -8.31
N PRO A 42 4.47 -15.84 -8.89
CA PRO A 42 3.62 -15.29 -9.95
C PRO A 42 2.60 -14.29 -9.45
N THR A 43 2.38 -14.23 -8.15
CA THR A 43 1.44 -13.32 -7.51
C THR A 43 2.19 -12.31 -6.64
N ILE A 44 1.50 -11.24 -6.25
CA ILE A 44 2.10 -10.18 -5.47
C ILE A 44 1.09 -9.61 -4.47
N ILE A 45 1.53 -9.37 -3.25
CA ILE A 45 0.71 -8.78 -2.20
C ILE A 45 0.81 -7.27 -2.29
N ILE A 46 -0.35 -6.62 -2.37
CA ILE A 46 -0.44 -5.16 -2.50
C ILE A 46 -1.45 -4.57 -1.51
N ALA A 47 -1.35 -3.28 -1.30
CA ALA A 47 -2.39 -2.49 -0.64
C ALA A 47 -2.93 -1.46 -1.64
N ALA A 48 -4.23 -1.27 -1.64
CA ALA A 48 -4.86 -0.30 -2.54
C ALA A 48 -4.59 1.13 -2.06
N ILE A 49 -4.46 2.04 -3.03
CA ILE A 49 -4.31 3.48 -2.78
C ILE A 49 -5.51 4.18 -3.36
N THR A 50 -6.06 5.14 -2.65
CA THR A 50 -7.18 5.95 -3.15
C THR A 50 -6.92 7.43 -2.90
N SER A 51 -7.49 8.27 -3.76
CA SER A 51 -7.44 9.72 -3.53
C SER A 51 -8.40 10.10 -2.40
N VAL A 52 -8.04 11.15 -1.66
CA VAL A 52 -8.84 11.63 -0.54
C VAL A 52 -9.01 13.13 -0.63
N SER A 53 -10.10 13.65 -0.08
CA SER A 53 -10.30 15.08 0.09
C SER A 53 -9.70 15.54 1.42
N LYS A 54 -9.52 16.86 1.57
CA LYS A 54 -9.05 17.43 2.82
C LYS A 54 -9.99 17.16 4.00
N LYS A 55 -11.26 16.87 3.70
CA LYS A 55 -12.29 16.59 4.71
C LYS A 55 -12.37 15.10 5.02
N SER A 56 -11.55 14.26 4.39
CA SER A 56 -11.59 12.83 4.62
C SER A 56 -11.21 12.50 6.06
N ARG A 57 -11.98 11.57 6.64
CA ARG A 57 -11.71 11.08 7.98
C ARG A 57 -10.39 10.30 7.99
N LYS A 58 -9.60 10.50 9.03
CA LYS A 58 -8.37 9.72 9.23
C LYS A 58 -8.69 8.42 9.96
N PHE A 59 -8.17 7.33 9.44
CA PHE A 59 -8.30 6.00 10.04
C PHE A 59 -6.92 5.48 10.42
N PRO A 60 -6.84 4.71 11.53
CA PRO A 60 -5.54 4.15 11.96
C PRO A 60 -4.91 3.19 10.95
N THR A 61 -5.73 2.63 10.05
CA THR A 61 -5.26 1.69 9.02
C THR A 61 -4.90 2.38 7.71
N HIS A 62 -4.95 3.71 7.67
CA HIS A 62 -4.60 4.51 6.50
C HIS A 62 -3.27 5.23 6.70
N TYR A 63 -2.45 5.27 5.67
CA TYR A 63 -1.23 6.06 5.65
C TYR A 63 -1.34 7.14 4.58
N HIS A 64 -1.24 8.40 4.98
CA HIS A 64 -1.42 9.55 4.08
C HIS A 64 -0.13 9.86 3.35
N LEU A 65 -0.18 9.83 2.02
CA LEU A 65 0.95 10.17 1.15
C LEU A 65 0.86 11.60 0.62
N ASN A 66 -0.32 12.21 0.71
CA ASN A 66 -0.61 13.46 0.05
C ASN A 66 -0.41 13.29 -1.47
N ASP A 67 0.29 14.21 -2.12
CA ASP A 67 0.56 14.15 -3.57
C ASP A 67 2.03 13.78 -3.86
N ARG A 68 2.65 13.01 -2.94
CA ARG A 68 4.05 12.57 -3.08
C ARG A 68 4.15 11.26 -3.85
N CYS A 69 5.38 10.90 -4.18
CA CYS A 69 5.72 9.57 -4.73
C CYS A 69 5.09 9.31 -6.09
N GLY A 70 4.96 10.34 -6.91
CA GLY A 70 4.40 10.22 -8.25
C GLY A 70 2.90 10.31 -8.34
N LEU A 71 2.21 10.46 -7.20
CA LEU A 71 0.76 10.61 -7.16
C LEU A 71 0.37 12.05 -7.44
N VAL A 72 -0.64 12.25 -8.29
CA VAL A 72 -1.05 13.59 -8.72
C VAL A 72 -2.09 14.23 -7.79
N LYS A 73 -2.68 13.44 -6.91
CA LYS A 73 -3.71 13.89 -5.96
C LYS A 73 -3.34 13.45 -4.56
N PRO A 74 -3.80 14.18 -3.53
CA PRO A 74 -3.65 13.68 -2.17
C PRO A 74 -4.24 12.28 -2.04
N SER A 75 -3.47 11.35 -1.51
CA SER A 75 -3.83 9.94 -1.53
C SER A 75 -3.51 9.27 -0.19
N VAL A 76 -4.18 8.16 0.07
CA VAL A 76 -3.90 7.31 1.23
C VAL A 76 -3.69 5.89 0.77
N VAL A 77 -2.75 5.22 1.44
CA VAL A 77 -2.61 3.77 1.35
C VAL A 77 -3.55 3.14 2.38
N MET A 78 -4.40 2.25 1.92
CA MET A 78 -5.39 1.60 2.77
C MET A 78 -4.87 0.22 3.18
N LEU A 79 -4.30 0.12 4.38
CA LEU A 79 -3.68 -1.13 4.83
C LEU A 79 -4.72 -2.16 5.27
N GLU A 80 -6.01 -1.80 5.30
CA GLU A 80 -7.09 -2.78 5.46
C GLU A 80 -7.54 -3.35 4.12
N GLN A 81 -7.10 -2.77 2.99
CA GLN A 81 -7.41 -3.23 1.63
C GLN A 81 -6.20 -3.96 1.03
N ILE A 82 -5.72 -4.94 1.76
CA ILE A 82 -4.60 -5.78 1.30
C ILE A 82 -5.17 -6.92 0.47
N ARG A 83 -4.52 -7.21 -0.65
CA ARG A 83 -4.89 -8.39 -1.43
C ARG A 83 -3.73 -8.91 -2.23
N THR A 84 -3.84 -10.16 -2.61
CA THR A 84 -2.88 -10.80 -3.51
C THR A 84 -3.47 -10.76 -4.92
N ILE A 85 -2.67 -10.27 -5.85
CA ILE A 85 -3.07 -10.19 -7.26
C ILE A 85 -2.04 -10.90 -8.13
N ASP A 86 -2.45 -11.30 -9.33
CA ASP A 86 -1.51 -11.78 -10.33
C ASP A 86 -0.63 -10.61 -10.78
N LYS A 87 0.65 -10.86 -11.00
CA LYS A 87 1.58 -9.81 -11.43
C LYS A 87 1.16 -9.15 -12.74
N SER A 88 0.44 -9.87 -13.60
CA SER A 88 -0.04 -9.32 -14.87
C SER A 88 -1.04 -8.17 -14.70
N ARG A 89 -1.62 -8.02 -13.50
CA ARG A 89 -2.52 -6.90 -13.21
C ARG A 89 -1.77 -5.59 -12.99
N LEU A 90 -0.47 -5.64 -12.69
CA LEU A 90 0.36 -4.43 -12.55
C LEU A 90 0.67 -3.86 -13.93
N LYS A 91 0.44 -2.56 -14.12
CA LYS A 91 0.59 -1.92 -15.42
C LYS A 91 1.79 -0.97 -15.46
N ASN A 92 1.67 0.23 -14.93
CA ASN A 92 2.68 1.27 -15.05
C ASN A 92 3.28 1.64 -13.71
N TYR A 93 4.60 1.81 -13.69
CA TYR A 93 5.29 2.32 -12.52
C TYR A 93 4.88 3.77 -12.28
N ILE A 94 4.55 4.10 -11.03
CA ILE A 94 4.15 5.45 -10.64
C ILE A 94 5.22 6.11 -9.78
N GLY A 95 5.74 5.41 -8.80
CA GLY A 95 6.71 5.97 -7.87
C GLY A 95 7.17 4.96 -6.84
N HIS A 96 7.79 5.47 -5.78
CA HIS A 96 8.40 4.63 -4.76
C HIS A 96 8.38 5.35 -3.42
N LEU A 97 8.07 4.63 -2.35
CA LEU A 97 8.14 5.16 -0.99
C LEU A 97 9.57 5.09 -0.46
N ASN A 98 9.98 6.11 0.30
CA ASN A 98 11.27 6.10 0.95
C ASN A 98 11.25 5.21 2.20
N LYS A 99 12.43 5.08 2.84
CA LYS A 99 12.59 4.22 4.01
C LYS A 99 11.68 4.64 5.17
N ASP A 100 11.57 5.94 5.44
CA ASP A 100 10.75 6.44 6.53
C ASP A 100 9.27 6.16 6.29
N ASP A 101 8.80 6.37 5.06
CA ASP A 101 7.44 6.02 4.69
C ASP A 101 7.19 4.53 4.89
N MET A 102 8.12 3.68 4.48
CA MET A 102 7.95 2.23 4.61
C MET A 102 7.95 1.77 6.06
N GLU A 103 8.71 2.41 6.93
CA GLU A 103 8.64 2.12 8.38
C GLU A 103 7.26 2.43 8.93
N ASN A 104 6.66 3.55 8.53
CA ASN A 104 5.31 3.92 8.95
C ASN A 104 4.26 3.00 8.33
N ILE A 105 4.44 2.61 7.08
CA ILE A 105 3.59 1.60 6.43
C ILE A 105 3.60 0.31 7.22
N ASN A 106 4.77 -0.15 7.65
CA ASN A 106 4.89 -1.38 8.43
C ASN A 106 4.09 -1.32 9.73
N LYS A 107 4.18 -0.20 10.45
CA LYS A 107 3.42 0.00 11.69
C LYS A 107 1.92 -0.02 11.43
N THR A 108 1.47 0.68 10.40
CA THR A 108 0.07 0.75 10.02
C THR A 108 -0.45 -0.61 9.60
N LEU A 109 0.35 -1.37 8.85
CA LEU A 109 0.02 -2.72 8.43
C LEU A 109 -0.15 -3.66 9.63
N LEU A 110 0.78 -3.61 10.58
CA LEU A 110 0.69 -4.43 11.79
C LEU A 110 -0.57 -4.11 12.60
N CYS A 111 -0.95 -2.83 12.66
CA CYS A 111 -2.19 -2.40 13.28
C CYS A 111 -3.39 -2.99 12.54
N SER A 112 -3.41 -2.89 11.23
CA SER A 112 -4.50 -3.39 10.37
C SER A 112 -4.71 -4.89 10.54
N LEU A 113 -3.63 -5.63 10.74
CA LEU A 113 -3.68 -7.08 10.93
C LEU A 113 -3.95 -7.51 12.38
N GLY A 114 -4.04 -6.55 13.30
CA GLY A 114 -4.25 -6.87 14.71
C GLY A 114 -3.02 -7.36 15.44
N ILE A 115 -1.85 -7.25 14.84
CA ILE A 115 -0.59 -7.68 15.45
C ILE A 115 -0.04 -6.60 16.37
N LEU A 116 -0.36 -5.33 16.07
CA LEU A 116 0.08 -4.17 16.85
C LEU A 116 -1.16 -3.33 17.19
N SER A 117 -1.28 -2.94 18.46
CA SER A 117 -2.42 -2.15 18.89
C SER A 117 -2.25 -0.68 18.51
N LEU A 118 -3.38 0.08 18.51
CA LEU A 118 -3.37 1.52 18.23
C LEU A 118 -2.54 2.28 19.26
N ILE A 119 -2.52 1.81 20.50
CA ILE A 119 -1.71 2.43 21.55
C ILE A 119 -0.23 2.38 21.19
N HIS A 120 0.23 1.24 20.66
CA HIS A 120 1.62 1.09 20.25
C HIS A 120 2.01 2.01 19.10
N LEU A 121 1.05 2.33 18.22
CA LEU A 121 1.31 3.26 17.12
C LEU A 121 1.50 4.69 17.60
N SER A 122 0.82 5.07 18.69
CA SER A 122 0.87 6.44 19.21
C SER A 122 1.92 6.66 20.30
N GLU A 123 2.57 5.58 20.78
CA GLU A 123 3.63 5.68 21.78
C GLU A 123 4.98 5.98 21.14
N PRO A 124 5.82 6.80 21.81
CA PRO A 124 7.19 6.97 21.36
C PRO A 124 7.93 5.63 21.36
N THR A 125 8.85 5.48 20.42
CA THR A 125 9.68 4.29 20.35
C THR A 125 10.58 4.24 21.59
N ARG A 126 10.66 3.07 22.22
CA ARG A 126 11.54 2.84 23.36
C ARG A 126 12.63 1.87 22.96
N HIS A 127 13.77 2.13 23.48
CA HIS A 127 14.96 1.31 23.22
C HIS A 127 15.57 0.78 24.51
#